data_be3002e2d4460165b767d92ceae80787
#
_entry.id   be3002e2d4460165b767d92ceae80787
#
_cell.length_a   1.000
_cell.length_b   1.000
_cell.length_c   1.000
_cell.angle_alpha   90.00
_cell.angle_beta   90.00
_cell.angle_gamma   90.00
#
_symmetry.space_group_name_H-M   'P 1'
#
loop_
_entity.id
_entity.type
_entity.pdbx_description
1 polymer ?
#
loop_
_entity_poly.entity_id
_entity_poly.type
_entity_poly.pdbx_seq_one_letter_code
_entity_poly.pdbx_strand_id
1 'polypeptide(L)'
;MAQEPRVSRRAFLAALGATSATSAKAQHAAQPFALPDLPGPLRPLGGLVLAPDMLGGGGFSGVHLAPDLTLTLISDRGHWAEARLLLDGLTPIGLQPLRHGPLRDEAGKPIPRGFAADAEALARRPDGTWLVAFERRHRIRAYRRLDGPGAYVAAPPGLEAAPPNGGLESLAVLQDGRLFAIAEIFTPPDRPELRHAWLGAPGRWTPLYWQPAPGFHPTDAAILPDGRALVLERRFSLLGGFSARLVMTAHDALRSAREGAVLRGETILLLNDAPLPSENWEAVAVTRLGDQTLVALISDDNESVLQRSLLLLFAWRG
;
A
#
# COMPACT_ATOMS: atom_id res chain seq x y z
N MET A 1 -17.05 -91.80 27.12
CA MET A 1 -17.44 -90.79 26.09
C MET A 1 -17.74 -89.52 26.85
N ALA A 2 -16.77 -88.66 26.91
CA ALA A 2 -16.90 -87.29 27.51
C ALA A 2 -16.36 -86.29 26.58
N GLN A 3 -17.20 -85.31 26.23
CA GLN A 3 -16.90 -84.23 25.30
C GLN A 3 -16.32 -83.06 26.09
N GLU A 4 -15.13 -82.59 25.75
CA GLU A 4 -14.53 -81.39 26.31
C GLU A 4 -15.13 -80.09 25.75
N PRO A 5 -15.27 -79.03 26.54
CA PRO A 5 -15.72 -77.75 26.05
C PRO A 5 -14.56 -76.90 25.51
N ARG A 6 -14.74 -76.41 24.31
CA ARG A 6 -13.84 -75.42 23.67
C ARG A 6 -13.91 -74.04 24.35
N VAL A 7 -12.79 -73.59 24.88
CA VAL A 7 -12.60 -72.24 25.37
C VAL A 7 -12.28 -71.29 24.22
N SER A 8 -13.18 -70.33 23.97
CA SER A 8 -13.00 -69.26 23.03
C SER A 8 -12.09 -68.19 23.61
N ARG A 9 -10.90 -67.99 23.04
CA ARG A 9 -10.03 -66.86 23.32
C ARG A 9 -10.52 -65.65 22.55
N ARG A 10 -11.23 -64.71 23.25
CA ARG A 10 -11.44 -63.35 22.73
C ARG A 10 -10.16 -62.57 22.96
N ALA A 11 -9.46 -62.27 21.89
CA ALA A 11 -8.35 -61.34 21.86
C ALA A 11 -8.91 -59.93 22.04
N PHE A 12 -8.50 -59.25 23.11
CA PHE A 12 -8.70 -57.81 23.31
C PHE A 12 -7.67 -57.04 22.44
N LEU A 13 -8.10 -56.55 21.31
CA LEU A 13 -7.33 -55.54 20.52
C LEU A 13 -7.64 -54.19 21.12
N ALA A 14 -6.72 -53.65 21.93
CA ALA A 14 -6.71 -52.25 22.30
C ALA A 14 -6.26 -51.43 21.09
N ALA A 15 -7.19 -50.76 20.43
CA ALA A 15 -6.89 -49.78 19.40
C ALA A 15 -6.38 -48.48 20.09
N LEU A 16 -5.08 -48.29 20.10
CA LEU A 16 -4.45 -47.00 20.35
C LEU A 16 -4.80 -46.08 19.17
N GLY A 17 -5.83 -45.28 19.35
CA GLY A 17 -6.12 -44.16 18.46
C GLY A 17 -5.04 -43.09 18.61
N ALA A 18 -4.04 -43.12 17.74
CA ALA A 18 -3.16 -41.99 17.57
C ALA A 18 -3.97 -40.86 16.91
N THR A 19 -4.49 -39.94 17.71
CA THR A 19 -4.96 -38.64 17.23
C THR A 19 -3.73 -37.86 16.77
N SER A 20 -3.39 -37.98 15.48
CA SER A 20 -2.50 -37.04 14.80
C SER A 20 -3.20 -35.68 14.81
N ALA A 21 -2.87 -34.85 15.78
CA ALA A 21 -3.14 -33.43 15.73
C ALA A 21 -2.34 -32.88 14.54
N THR A 22 -2.94 -32.84 13.37
CA THR A 22 -2.50 -32.03 12.26
C THR A 22 -2.63 -30.59 12.73
N SER A 23 -1.53 -30.03 13.25
CA SER A 23 -1.37 -28.61 13.43
C SER A 23 -1.57 -28.00 12.02
N ALA A 24 -2.74 -27.43 11.78
CA ALA A 24 -2.96 -26.59 10.61
C ALA A 24 -1.96 -25.43 10.74
N LYS A 25 -0.83 -25.51 10.02
CA LYS A 25 0.05 -24.38 9.83
C LYS A 25 -0.85 -23.29 9.25
N ALA A 26 -1.07 -22.22 10.02
CA ALA A 26 -1.76 -21.04 9.53
C ALA A 26 -1.04 -20.65 8.22
N GLN A 27 -1.73 -20.73 7.09
CA GLN A 27 -1.16 -20.31 5.81
C GLN A 27 -0.99 -18.80 5.88
N HIS A 28 0.26 -18.37 6.03
CA HIS A 28 0.60 -16.96 5.99
C HIS A 28 0.61 -16.49 4.53
N ALA A 29 -0.06 -15.36 4.26
CA ALA A 29 -0.07 -14.75 2.92
C ALA A 29 1.25 -14.08 2.57
N ALA A 30 2.34 -14.37 3.28
CA ALA A 30 3.64 -13.77 3.04
C ALA A 30 4.78 -14.60 3.64
N GLN A 31 5.98 -14.46 3.04
CA GLN A 31 7.22 -15.08 3.49
C GLN A 31 8.24 -14.00 3.90
N PRO A 32 8.82 -14.05 5.11
CA PRO A 32 9.76 -13.05 5.58
C PRO A 32 11.14 -13.21 4.94
N PHE A 33 11.83 -12.07 4.80
CA PHE A 33 13.24 -12.00 4.45
C PHE A 33 13.94 -10.85 5.18
N ALA A 34 15.24 -10.99 5.40
CA ALA A 34 16.04 -9.97 6.07
C ALA A 34 16.39 -8.83 5.11
N LEU A 35 16.47 -7.62 5.63
CA LEU A 35 17.05 -6.46 4.96
C LEU A 35 18.42 -6.14 5.57
N PRO A 36 19.37 -5.66 4.77
CA PRO A 36 20.67 -5.20 5.29
C PRO A 36 20.52 -3.90 6.06
N ASP A 37 21.50 -3.58 6.88
CA ASP A 37 21.60 -2.26 7.50
C ASP A 37 21.78 -1.18 6.44
N LEU A 38 21.07 -0.06 6.63
CA LEU A 38 21.10 1.07 5.72
C LEU A 38 21.48 2.35 6.49
N PRO A 39 22.26 3.25 5.85
CA PRO A 39 22.48 4.58 6.37
C PRO A 39 21.18 5.41 6.29
N GLY A 40 21.09 6.48 7.11
CA GLY A 40 19.99 7.44 7.04
C GLY A 40 18.89 7.22 8.09
N PRO A 41 17.76 7.89 7.90
CA PRO A 41 16.73 7.99 8.92
C PRO A 41 15.79 6.76 9.00
N LEU A 42 15.92 5.81 8.06
CA LEU A 42 15.11 4.60 7.99
C LEU A 42 15.93 3.40 8.46
N ARG A 43 15.59 2.83 9.61
CA ARG A 43 16.15 1.57 10.11
C ARG A 43 15.37 0.40 9.53
N PRO A 44 15.99 -0.48 8.73
CA PRO A 44 15.33 -1.67 8.21
C PRO A 44 14.87 -2.60 9.36
N LEU A 45 13.66 -3.12 9.24
CA LEU A 45 13.10 -4.10 10.15
C LEU A 45 12.94 -5.48 9.51
N GLY A 46 12.84 -5.53 8.19
CA GLY A 46 12.68 -6.72 7.38
C GLY A 46 11.72 -6.51 6.23
N GLY A 47 11.56 -7.54 5.41
CA GLY A 47 10.61 -7.56 4.29
C GLY A 47 9.78 -8.83 4.26
N LEU A 48 8.71 -8.79 3.48
CA LEU A 48 7.82 -9.91 3.18
C LEU A 48 7.65 -10.05 1.68
N VAL A 49 7.80 -11.27 1.15
CA VAL A 49 7.30 -11.63 -0.17
C VAL A 49 5.83 -11.97 -0.02
N LEU A 50 4.96 -11.21 -0.65
CA LEU A 50 3.51 -11.38 -0.55
C LEU A 50 3.03 -12.52 -1.43
N ALA A 51 1.91 -13.14 -1.05
CA ALA A 51 1.16 -14.10 -1.87
C ALA A 51 -0.15 -13.45 -2.31
N PRO A 52 -0.19 -12.77 -3.47
CA PRO A 52 -1.34 -11.98 -3.91
C PRO A 52 -2.65 -12.77 -3.95
N ASP A 53 -2.61 -14.03 -4.37
CA ASP A 53 -3.79 -14.89 -4.43
C ASP A 53 -4.52 -15.03 -3.08
N MET A 54 -3.78 -15.02 -1.98
CA MET A 54 -4.35 -15.07 -0.62
C MET A 54 -4.95 -13.73 -0.18
N LEU A 55 -4.68 -12.66 -0.92
CA LEU A 55 -5.17 -11.29 -0.71
C LEU A 55 -6.22 -10.88 -1.76
N GLY A 56 -6.72 -11.85 -2.54
CA GLY A 56 -7.73 -11.61 -3.56
C GLY A 56 -7.20 -11.15 -4.91
N GLY A 57 -5.87 -11.17 -5.10
CA GLY A 57 -5.17 -10.81 -6.33
C GLY A 57 -4.02 -9.83 -6.10
N GLY A 58 -3.26 -9.52 -7.15
CA GLY A 58 -2.17 -8.54 -7.19
C GLY A 58 -2.61 -7.19 -7.77
N GLY A 59 -1.65 -6.42 -8.31
CA GLY A 59 -1.89 -5.07 -8.82
C GLY A 59 -2.02 -4.04 -7.67
N PHE A 60 -1.23 -4.20 -6.60
CA PHE A 60 -1.33 -3.32 -5.43
C PHE A 60 -0.76 -1.93 -5.73
N SER A 61 -1.63 -0.92 -5.70
CA SER A 61 -1.33 0.48 -6.02
C SER A 61 -1.45 1.43 -4.82
N GLY A 62 -2.13 1.03 -3.75
CA GLY A 62 -2.25 1.87 -2.55
C GLY A 62 -2.24 1.06 -1.26
N VAL A 63 -1.68 1.65 -0.18
CA VAL A 63 -1.54 1.00 1.12
C VAL A 63 -1.88 1.92 2.28
N HIS A 64 -2.48 1.35 3.31
CA HIS A 64 -2.63 1.97 4.62
C HIS A 64 -2.27 0.94 5.70
N LEU A 65 -1.44 1.35 6.65
CA LEU A 65 -1.10 0.56 7.83
C LEU A 65 -1.65 1.25 9.08
N ALA A 66 -2.60 0.60 9.75
CA ALA A 66 -3.21 1.12 10.97
C ALA A 66 -2.32 0.85 12.21
N PRO A 67 -2.48 1.62 13.31
CA PRO A 67 -1.71 1.41 14.55
C PRO A 67 -1.89 0.03 15.19
N ASP A 68 -2.99 -0.66 14.88
CA ASP A 68 -3.25 -2.04 15.31
C ASP A 68 -2.64 -3.08 14.36
N LEU A 69 -1.77 -2.65 13.42
CA LEU A 69 -1.12 -3.46 12.40
C LEU A 69 -2.07 -4.07 11.36
N THR A 70 -3.29 -3.55 11.23
CA THR A 70 -4.13 -3.88 10.09
C THR A 70 -3.59 -3.18 8.84
N LEU A 71 -3.13 -3.97 7.89
CA LEU A 71 -2.71 -3.55 6.56
C LEU A 71 -3.92 -3.57 5.65
N THR A 72 -4.21 -2.45 5.00
CA THR A 72 -5.27 -2.32 3.98
C THR A 72 -4.61 -1.99 2.66
N LEU A 73 -4.95 -2.72 1.62
CA LEU A 73 -4.42 -2.59 0.26
C LEU A 73 -5.57 -2.31 -0.70
N ILE A 74 -5.31 -1.53 -1.73
CA ILE A 74 -6.16 -1.44 -2.93
C ILE A 74 -5.36 -1.87 -4.15
N SER A 75 -6.06 -2.19 -5.22
CA SER A 75 -5.50 -2.67 -6.48
C SER A 75 -6.07 -1.89 -7.66
N ASP A 76 -5.22 -1.64 -8.67
CA ASP A 76 -5.56 -1.11 -10.00
C ASP A 76 -6.70 -1.86 -10.71
N ARG A 77 -7.04 -3.07 -10.20
CA ARG A 77 -8.16 -3.91 -10.67
C ARG A 77 -9.46 -3.65 -9.95
N GLY A 78 -9.49 -2.65 -9.07
CA GLY A 78 -10.70 -2.25 -8.35
C GLY A 78 -11.11 -3.20 -7.25
N HIS A 79 -10.17 -3.81 -6.56
CA HIS A 79 -10.44 -4.53 -5.33
C HIS A 79 -9.58 -4.03 -4.17
N TRP A 80 -9.94 -4.48 -2.99
CA TRP A 80 -9.26 -4.16 -1.74
C TRP A 80 -9.01 -5.43 -0.95
N ALA A 81 -8.00 -5.40 -0.09
CA ALA A 81 -7.70 -6.45 0.86
C ALA A 81 -7.33 -5.88 2.23
N GLU A 82 -7.65 -6.61 3.28
CA GLU A 82 -7.14 -6.38 4.63
C GLU A 82 -6.43 -7.62 5.15
N ALA A 83 -5.30 -7.41 5.78
CA ALA A 83 -4.53 -8.45 6.45
C ALA A 83 -3.96 -7.90 7.77
N ARG A 84 -3.69 -8.77 8.73
CA ARG A 84 -2.95 -8.44 9.95
C ARG A 84 -1.46 -8.64 9.66
N LEU A 85 -0.66 -7.58 9.80
CA LEU A 85 0.80 -7.69 9.79
C LEU A 85 1.25 -8.35 11.11
N LEU A 86 1.97 -9.44 10.99
CA LEU A 86 2.50 -10.20 12.14
C LEU A 86 3.96 -9.80 12.36
N LEU A 87 4.28 -9.44 13.60
CA LEU A 87 5.61 -9.03 14.02
C LEU A 87 6.14 -9.94 15.13
N ASP A 88 7.45 -10.20 15.11
CA ASP A 88 8.23 -10.65 16.27
C ASP A 88 9.10 -9.47 16.74
N GLY A 89 8.74 -8.90 17.89
CA GLY A 89 9.21 -7.56 18.26
C GLY A 89 8.77 -6.52 17.20
N LEU A 90 9.70 -6.03 16.40
CA LEU A 90 9.42 -5.13 15.26
C LEU A 90 9.68 -5.81 13.90
N THR A 91 10.20 -7.03 13.87
CA THR A 91 10.52 -7.75 12.63
C THR A 91 9.26 -8.34 12.00
N PRO A 92 8.95 -8.06 10.73
CA PRO A 92 7.81 -8.66 10.06
C PRO A 92 8.06 -10.16 9.81
N ILE A 93 7.10 -10.99 10.26
CA ILE A 93 7.20 -12.45 10.14
C ILE A 93 6.10 -13.05 9.26
N GLY A 94 5.11 -12.26 8.84
CA GLY A 94 4.05 -12.75 7.96
C GLY A 94 2.86 -11.81 7.89
N LEU A 95 1.88 -12.21 7.06
CA LEU A 95 0.56 -11.61 6.97
C LEU A 95 -0.52 -12.66 7.22
N GLN A 96 -1.48 -12.33 8.04
CA GLN A 96 -2.71 -13.09 8.22
C GLN A 96 -3.84 -12.42 7.43
N PRO A 97 -4.32 -13.00 6.33
CA PRO A 97 -5.47 -12.48 5.60
C PRO A 97 -6.69 -12.36 6.51
N LEU A 98 -7.44 -11.27 6.39
CA LEU A 98 -8.67 -11.04 7.13
C LEU A 98 -9.87 -11.08 6.18
N ARG A 99 -9.86 -10.22 5.18
CA ARG A 99 -10.94 -10.10 4.19
C ARG A 99 -10.47 -9.36 2.95
N HIS A 100 -11.14 -9.57 1.84
CA HIS A 100 -10.93 -8.86 0.59
C HIS A 100 -12.25 -8.80 -0.20
N GLY A 101 -12.29 -7.97 -1.23
CA GLY A 101 -13.45 -7.87 -2.09
C GLY A 101 -13.34 -6.76 -3.13
N PRO A 102 -14.33 -6.63 -4.02
CA PRO A 102 -14.35 -5.56 -5.01
C PRO A 102 -14.69 -4.22 -4.36
N LEU A 103 -14.10 -3.14 -4.88
CA LEU A 103 -14.56 -1.78 -4.66
C LEU A 103 -15.94 -1.61 -5.32
N ARG A 104 -16.80 -0.76 -4.75
CA ARG A 104 -18.20 -0.62 -5.16
C ARG A 104 -18.51 0.81 -5.59
N ASP A 105 -19.46 0.94 -6.48
CA ASP A 105 -20.03 2.23 -6.91
C ASP A 105 -21.04 2.79 -5.86
N GLU A 106 -21.66 3.90 -6.17
CA GLU A 106 -22.67 4.54 -5.32
C GLU A 106 -23.90 3.67 -5.05
N ALA A 107 -24.27 2.82 -6.01
CA ALA A 107 -25.36 1.89 -5.88
C ALA A 107 -24.99 0.61 -5.10
N GLY A 108 -23.73 0.50 -4.65
CA GLY A 108 -23.22 -0.68 -3.95
C GLY A 108 -22.90 -1.86 -4.88
N LYS A 109 -22.90 -1.66 -6.20
CA LYS A 109 -22.50 -2.68 -7.17
C LYS A 109 -20.98 -2.71 -7.31
N PRO A 110 -20.35 -3.89 -7.50
CA PRO A 110 -18.94 -3.97 -7.85
C PRO A 110 -18.61 -3.09 -9.06
N ILE A 111 -17.53 -2.32 -8.96
CA ILE A 111 -17.05 -1.53 -10.10
C ILE A 111 -16.55 -2.50 -11.17
N PRO A 112 -17.00 -2.39 -12.44
CA PRO A 112 -16.56 -3.27 -13.51
C PRO A 112 -15.05 -3.15 -13.73
N ARG A 113 -14.37 -4.28 -13.91
CA ARG A 113 -12.92 -4.30 -14.23
C ARG A 113 -12.57 -3.45 -15.45
N GLY A 114 -11.34 -3.01 -15.55
CA GLY A 114 -10.82 -2.16 -16.60
C GLY A 114 -10.94 -0.67 -16.27
N PHE A 115 -11.15 0.19 -17.25
CA PHE A 115 -11.08 1.66 -17.14
C PHE A 115 -11.82 2.30 -15.94
N ALA A 116 -12.83 1.64 -15.40
CA ALA A 116 -13.57 2.18 -14.27
C ALA A 116 -13.00 1.75 -12.91
N ALA A 117 -12.19 0.71 -12.88
CA ALA A 117 -11.72 0.07 -11.66
C ALA A 117 -10.30 0.47 -11.25
N ASP A 118 -9.62 1.25 -12.07
CA ASP A 118 -8.22 1.65 -11.96
C ASP A 118 -7.99 2.53 -10.72
N ALA A 119 -7.87 1.87 -9.57
CA ALA A 119 -7.71 2.54 -8.27
C ALA A 119 -6.22 2.67 -7.94
N GLU A 120 -5.73 3.91 -7.70
CA GLU A 120 -4.30 4.20 -7.63
C GLU A 120 -3.85 4.78 -6.28
N ALA A 121 -4.70 5.49 -5.55
CA ALA A 121 -4.31 6.03 -4.27
C ALA A 121 -5.33 5.74 -3.17
N LEU A 122 -4.84 5.46 -1.96
CA LEU A 122 -5.64 5.14 -0.78
C LEU A 122 -5.29 6.06 0.38
N ALA A 123 -6.27 6.75 0.93
CA ALA A 123 -6.10 7.52 2.14
C ALA A 123 -7.21 7.22 3.15
N ARG A 124 -6.90 7.32 4.45
CA ARG A 124 -7.89 7.19 5.53
C ARG A 124 -7.96 8.47 6.34
N ARG A 125 -9.15 9.07 6.39
CA ARG A 125 -9.38 10.28 7.17
C ARG A 125 -9.48 9.97 8.67
N PRO A 126 -9.26 10.97 9.55
CA PRO A 126 -9.39 10.79 11.01
C PRO A 126 -10.78 10.30 11.46
N ASP A 127 -11.83 10.61 10.70
CA ASP A 127 -13.21 10.14 10.94
C ASP A 127 -13.44 8.67 10.51
N GLY A 128 -12.38 7.99 10.03
CA GLY A 128 -12.41 6.62 9.56
C GLY A 128 -12.85 6.45 8.11
N THR A 129 -13.25 7.51 7.41
CA THR A 129 -13.62 7.48 5.99
C THR A 129 -12.41 7.16 5.13
N TRP A 130 -12.56 6.18 4.25
CA TRP A 130 -11.61 5.88 3.20
C TRP A 130 -11.82 6.77 1.99
N LEU A 131 -10.73 7.24 1.41
CA LEU A 131 -10.72 7.90 0.11
C LEU A 131 -9.89 7.04 -0.85
N VAL A 132 -10.45 6.78 -2.03
CA VAL A 132 -9.79 6.06 -3.11
C VAL A 132 -9.80 6.96 -4.34
N ALA A 133 -8.61 7.25 -4.87
CA ALA A 133 -8.48 7.91 -6.16
C ALA A 133 -8.42 6.87 -7.28
N PHE A 134 -9.01 7.20 -8.43
CA PHE A 134 -9.07 6.34 -9.60
C PHE A 134 -8.54 7.10 -10.82
N GLU A 135 -7.76 6.39 -11.63
CA GLU A 135 -7.28 6.84 -12.93
C GLU A 135 -8.30 6.65 -14.07
N ARG A 136 -7.91 6.99 -15.26
CA ARG A 136 -8.63 6.91 -16.55
C ARG A 136 -9.98 7.62 -16.56
N ARG A 137 -10.77 7.42 -15.52
CA ARG A 137 -11.93 8.23 -15.16
C ARG A 137 -11.61 8.93 -13.87
N HIS A 138 -10.77 9.97 -13.95
CA HIS A 138 -10.21 10.69 -12.81
C HIS A 138 -11.29 11.13 -11.84
N ARG A 139 -11.28 10.53 -10.64
CA ARG A 139 -12.26 10.78 -9.59
C ARG A 139 -11.74 10.32 -8.24
N ILE A 140 -12.33 10.85 -7.20
CA ILE A 140 -12.15 10.33 -5.84
C ILE A 140 -13.50 9.80 -5.37
N ARG A 141 -13.47 8.66 -4.69
CA ARG A 141 -14.63 8.09 -3.98
C ARG A 141 -14.35 8.01 -2.49
N ALA A 142 -15.38 8.30 -1.69
CA ALA A 142 -15.37 8.13 -0.24
C ALA A 142 -16.16 6.88 0.16
N TYR A 143 -15.56 6.07 1.04
CA TYR A 143 -16.15 4.85 1.56
C TYR A 143 -16.16 4.91 3.09
N ARG A 144 -17.29 4.63 3.72
CA ARG A 144 -17.32 4.36 5.17
C ARG A 144 -16.64 3.02 5.50
N ARG A 145 -16.80 2.06 4.61
CA ARG A 145 -16.17 0.74 4.59
C ARG A 145 -15.91 0.38 3.13
N LEU A 146 -14.76 -0.20 2.83
CA LEU A 146 -14.37 -0.54 1.45
C LEU A 146 -15.28 -1.58 0.79
N ASP A 147 -15.98 -2.40 1.58
CA ASP A 147 -17.03 -3.34 1.12
C ASP A 147 -18.42 -2.69 0.92
N GLY A 148 -18.55 -1.41 1.26
CA GLY A 148 -19.79 -0.63 1.10
C GLY A 148 -19.84 0.22 -0.17
N PRO A 149 -20.92 1.00 -0.36
CA PRO A 149 -21.03 1.92 -1.48
C PRO A 149 -20.01 3.06 -1.40
N GLY A 150 -19.45 3.45 -2.54
CA GLY A 150 -18.48 4.53 -2.69
C GLY A 150 -19.10 5.78 -3.27
N ALA A 151 -19.27 6.83 -2.46
CA ALA A 151 -19.81 8.11 -2.92
C ALA A 151 -18.75 8.95 -3.63
N TYR A 152 -19.13 9.72 -4.65
CA TYR A 152 -18.24 10.70 -5.26
C TYR A 152 -17.92 11.84 -4.29
N VAL A 153 -16.68 12.29 -4.32
CA VAL A 153 -16.25 13.51 -3.66
C VAL A 153 -15.58 14.44 -4.67
N ALA A 154 -15.67 15.76 -4.42
CA ALA A 154 -15.10 16.74 -5.33
C ALA A 154 -13.58 16.54 -5.45
N ALA A 155 -13.14 16.15 -6.64
CA ALA A 155 -11.74 16.01 -7.00
C ALA A 155 -11.06 17.40 -7.07
N PRO A 156 -9.70 17.46 -7.07
CA PRO A 156 -8.98 18.68 -7.35
C PRO A 156 -9.38 19.31 -8.69
N PRO A 157 -9.46 20.65 -8.78
CA PRO A 157 -9.81 21.32 -10.02
C PRO A 157 -8.73 21.08 -11.08
N GLY A 158 -9.14 20.91 -12.32
CA GLY A 158 -8.27 20.67 -13.46
C GLY A 158 -7.86 19.20 -13.64
N LEU A 159 -8.12 18.33 -12.68
CA LEU A 159 -7.77 16.91 -12.77
C LEU A 159 -8.43 16.20 -13.96
N GLU A 160 -9.59 16.69 -14.40
CA GLU A 160 -10.29 16.18 -15.58
C GLU A 160 -9.52 16.34 -16.89
N ALA A 161 -8.52 17.23 -16.91
CA ALA A 161 -7.61 17.45 -18.06
C ALA A 161 -6.36 16.56 -18.01
N ALA A 162 -6.19 15.76 -16.95
CA ALA A 162 -5.06 14.85 -16.86
C ALA A 162 -5.11 13.78 -17.98
N PRO A 163 -3.94 13.34 -18.50
CA PRO A 163 -3.92 12.22 -19.44
C PRO A 163 -4.51 10.97 -18.80
N PRO A 164 -5.07 10.03 -19.58
CA PRO A 164 -5.75 8.85 -19.04
C PRO A 164 -4.95 8.05 -18.00
N ASN A 165 -3.63 7.91 -18.22
CA ASN A 165 -2.70 7.23 -17.29
C ASN A 165 -1.78 8.28 -16.66
N GLY A 166 -2.31 9.24 -15.93
CA GLY A 166 -1.50 10.31 -15.33
C GLY A 166 -2.27 11.11 -14.29
N GLY A 167 -3.26 10.47 -13.72
CA GLY A 167 -4.12 11.02 -12.68
C GLY A 167 -3.47 11.08 -11.30
N LEU A 168 -4.29 10.97 -10.27
CA LEU A 168 -3.83 10.97 -8.88
C LEU A 168 -3.26 9.62 -8.51
N GLU A 169 -1.95 9.55 -8.36
CA GLU A 169 -1.22 8.42 -7.80
C GLU A 169 -0.97 8.59 -6.30
N SER A 170 -0.94 9.83 -5.80
CA SER A 170 -0.65 10.09 -4.40
C SER A 170 -1.83 10.79 -3.74
N LEU A 171 -2.22 10.29 -2.57
CA LEU A 171 -3.27 10.90 -1.75
C LEU A 171 -2.99 10.68 -0.26
N ALA A 172 -2.52 11.70 0.43
CA ALA A 172 -2.18 11.63 1.86
C ALA A 172 -3.06 12.57 2.70
N VAL A 173 -3.31 12.18 3.95
CA VAL A 173 -4.07 12.99 4.91
C VAL A 173 -3.12 13.65 5.89
N LEU A 174 -3.15 14.97 6.00
CA LEU A 174 -2.39 15.74 6.98
C LEU A 174 -3.06 15.63 8.36
N GLN A 175 -2.30 15.97 9.40
CA GLN A 175 -2.82 15.98 10.79
C GLN A 175 -4.01 16.93 11.02
N ASP A 176 -4.08 18.01 10.24
CA ASP A 176 -5.20 18.97 10.27
C ASP A 176 -6.40 18.53 9.42
N GLY A 177 -6.35 17.33 8.83
CA GLY A 177 -7.39 16.74 8.00
C GLY A 177 -7.39 17.20 6.55
N ARG A 178 -6.49 18.11 6.16
CA ARG A 178 -6.29 18.42 4.74
C ARG A 178 -5.70 17.22 4.00
N LEU A 179 -5.90 17.20 2.71
CA LEU A 179 -5.36 16.21 1.79
C LEU A 179 -4.19 16.82 1.01
N PHE A 180 -3.14 16.05 0.82
CA PHE A 180 -2.09 16.32 -0.14
C PHE A 180 -2.22 15.30 -1.26
N ALA A 181 -2.35 15.77 -2.49
CA ALA A 181 -2.54 14.96 -3.67
C ALA A 181 -1.52 15.34 -4.74
N ILE A 182 -0.97 14.35 -5.46
CA ILE A 182 -0.01 14.56 -6.56
C ILE A 182 -0.45 13.71 -7.74
N ALA A 183 -0.38 14.27 -8.95
CA ALA A 183 -0.58 13.54 -10.18
C ALA A 183 0.74 12.89 -10.65
N GLU A 184 0.66 11.72 -11.29
CA GLU A 184 1.84 10.99 -11.76
C GLU A 184 2.57 11.71 -12.88
N ILE A 185 1.89 11.91 -14.03
CA ILE A 185 2.50 12.51 -15.23
C ILE A 185 1.76 13.77 -15.74
N PHE A 186 0.74 14.23 -15.02
CA PHE A 186 0.04 15.46 -15.40
C PHE A 186 0.90 16.67 -15.11
N THR A 187 1.38 17.32 -16.19
CA THR A 187 2.36 18.43 -16.16
C THR A 187 1.75 19.74 -16.64
N PRO A 188 2.17 20.90 -16.09
CA PRO A 188 1.88 22.19 -16.72
C PRO A 188 2.52 22.26 -18.12
N PRO A 189 1.85 22.84 -19.13
CA PRO A 189 2.35 22.86 -20.52
C PRO A 189 3.71 23.55 -20.70
N ASP A 190 3.98 24.56 -19.89
CA ASP A 190 5.19 25.39 -19.91
C ASP A 190 6.29 24.92 -18.93
N ARG A 191 5.99 23.95 -18.06
CA ARG A 191 6.88 23.44 -17.03
C ARG A 191 6.81 21.92 -16.93
N PRO A 192 7.28 21.17 -17.95
CA PRO A 192 7.14 19.71 -18.03
C PRO A 192 7.91 18.94 -16.96
N GLU A 193 8.87 19.60 -16.29
CA GLU A 193 9.61 19.03 -15.15
C GLU A 193 8.77 18.94 -13.87
N LEU A 194 7.61 19.60 -13.83
CA LEU A 194 6.70 19.59 -12.67
C LEU A 194 5.54 18.64 -12.87
N ARG A 195 4.90 18.29 -11.76
CA ARG A 195 3.62 17.57 -11.69
C ARG A 195 2.58 18.45 -11.00
N HIS A 196 1.36 18.42 -11.48
CA HIS A 196 0.26 19.03 -10.73
C HIS A 196 0.11 18.38 -9.36
N ALA A 197 -0.04 19.20 -8.36
CA ALA A 197 -0.30 18.78 -6.98
C ALA A 197 -1.34 19.70 -6.35
N TRP A 198 -1.96 19.25 -5.28
CA TRP A 198 -3.00 20.02 -4.60
C TRP A 198 -2.94 19.80 -3.09
N LEU A 199 -3.30 20.84 -2.37
CA LEU A 199 -3.42 20.79 -0.91
C LEU A 199 -4.78 21.33 -0.49
N GLY A 200 -5.54 20.61 0.32
CA GLY A 200 -6.85 21.11 0.75
C GLY A 200 -7.82 20.02 1.15
N ALA A 201 -9.05 20.18 0.74
CA ALA A 201 -10.13 19.23 1.01
C ALA A 201 -11.11 19.23 -0.17
N PRO A 202 -11.98 18.22 -0.30
CA PRO A 202 -13.00 18.21 -1.33
C PRO A 202 -13.77 19.54 -1.42
N GLY A 203 -13.75 20.16 -2.62
CA GLY A 203 -14.34 21.47 -2.88
C GLY A 203 -13.53 22.69 -2.44
N ARG A 204 -12.38 22.53 -1.78
CA ARG A 204 -11.48 23.62 -1.32
C ARG A 204 -10.02 23.22 -1.50
N TRP A 205 -9.59 23.15 -2.73
CA TRP A 205 -8.24 22.78 -3.10
C TRP A 205 -7.38 24.01 -3.43
N THR A 206 -6.14 24.02 -3.00
CA THR A 206 -5.09 24.98 -3.38
C THR A 206 -4.19 24.29 -4.39
N PRO A 207 -4.13 24.73 -5.65
CA PRO A 207 -3.21 24.18 -6.65
C PRO A 207 -1.75 24.43 -6.27
N LEU A 208 -0.95 23.40 -6.42
CA LEU A 208 0.49 23.39 -6.15
C LEU A 208 1.19 22.64 -7.30
N TYR A 209 2.50 22.54 -7.20
CA TYR A 209 3.32 21.71 -8.05
C TYR A 209 4.26 20.84 -7.23
N TRP A 210 4.50 19.64 -7.71
CA TRP A 210 5.55 18.75 -7.23
C TRP A 210 6.67 18.70 -8.25
N GLN A 211 7.94 18.83 -7.79
CA GLN A 211 9.13 18.67 -8.63
C GLN A 211 9.80 17.33 -8.32
N PRO A 212 9.56 16.27 -9.10
CA PRO A 212 10.28 15.01 -8.94
C PRO A 212 11.72 15.12 -9.45
N ALA A 213 12.54 14.11 -9.19
CA ALA A 213 13.83 14.01 -9.89
C ALA A 213 13.64 13.77 -11.39
N PRO A 214 14.62 14.15 -12.23
CA PRO A 214 14.53 13.93 -13.68
C PRO A 214 14.24 12.46 -14.02
N GLY A 215 13.17 12.24 -14.78
CA GLY A 215 12.72 10.92 -15.21
C GLY A 215 11.99 10.09 -14.15
N PHE A 216 11.78 10.62 -12.93
CA PHE A 216 10.96 9.98 -11.91
C PHE A 216 9.53 10.53 -11.91
N HIS A 217 8.61 9.70 -11.43
CA HIS A 217 7.19 10.02 -11.28
C HIS A 217 6.75 9.68 -9.85
N PRO A 218 5.97 10.52 -9.17
CA PRO A 218 5.40 10.17 -7.87
C PRO A 218 4.37 9.06 -8.03
N THR A 219 4.44 8.05 -7.16
CA THR A 219 3.50 6.92 -7.14
C THR A 219 2.65 6.90 -5.87
N ASP A 220 3.15 7.41 -4.74
CA ASP A 220 2.34 7.54 -3.53
C ASP A 220 2.97 8.55 -2.55
N ALA A 221 2.19 8.96 -1.54
CA ALA A 221 2.65 9.82 -0.47
C ALA A 221 2.05 9.44 0.88
N ALA A 222 2.85 9.63 1.95
CA ALA A 222 2.41 9.47 3.33
C ALA A 222 2.92 10.62 4.19
N ILE A 223 2.23 10.91 5.30
CA ILE A 223 2.60 12.00 6.20
C ILE A 223 3.24 11.46 7.46
N LEU A 224 4.43 11.95 7.79
CA LEU A 224 5.12 11.68 9.05
C LEU A 224 4.42 12.39 10.23
N PRO A 225 4.61 11.91 11.48
CA PRO A 225 4.02 12.54 12.65
C PRO A 225 4.41 14.01 12.86
N ASP A 226 5.52 14.47 12.30
CA ASP A 226 5.98 15.86 12.36
C ASP A 226 5.43 16.75 11.23
N GLY A 227 4.59 16.19 10.35
CA GLY A 227 3.92 16.88 9.25
C GLY A 227 4.70 16.95 7.94
N ARG A 228 5.92 16.37 7.88
CA ARG A 228 6.63 16.21 6.60
C ARG A 228 5.96 15.13 5.75
N ALA A 229 5.98 15.30 4.44
CA ALA A 229 5.54 14.24 3.52
C ALA A 229 6.73 13.36 3.12
N LEU A 230 6.50 12.06 3.12
CA LEU A 230 7.24 11.09 2.35
C LEU A 230 6.55 10.93 1.01
N VAL A 231 7.29 11.04 -0.09
CA VAL A 231 6.78 10.79 -1.44
C VAL A 231 7.61 9.68 -2.06
N LEU A 232 6.95 8.65 -2.52
CA LEU A 232 7.58 7.58 -3.28
C LEU A 232 7.60 8.01 -4.75
N GLU A 233 8.78 7.95 -5.37
CA GLU A 233 8.96 8.26 -6.77
C GLU A 233 9.59 7.07 -7.48
N ARG A 234 9.08 6.75 -8.65
CA ARG A 234 9.50 5.63 -9.49
C ARG A 234 9.94 6.09 -10.86
N ARG A 235 10.86 5.34 -11.44
CA ARG A 235 11.30 5.47 -12.84
C ARG A 235 11.43 4.08 -13.44
N PHE A 236 10.99 3.93 -14.67
CA PHE A 236 11.26 2.76 -15.50
C PHE A 236 12.14 3.12 -16.68
N SER A 237 13.10 2.25 -17.02
CA SER A 237 13.88 2.33 -18.25
C SER A 237 14.06 0.95 -18.88
N LEU A 238 14.07 0.88 -20.21
CA LEU A 238 14.18 -0.40 -20.92
C LEU A 238 15.48 -1.16 -20.62
N LEU A 239 16.58 -0.46 -20.33
CA LEU A 239 17.88 -1.07 -20.06
C LEU A 239 18.16 -1.26 -18.56
N GLY A 240 17.60 -0.40 -17.70
CA GLY A 240 17.88 -0.40 -16.27
C GLY A 240 16.71 -0.89 -15.41
N GLY A 241 15.60 -1.31 -16.02
CA GLY A 241 14.41 -1.76 -15.25
C GLY A 241 13.81 -0.65 -14.38
N PHE A 242 13.22 -1.05 -13.28
CA PHE A 242 12.64 -0.14 -12.29
C PHE A 242 13.72 0.43 -11.37
N SER A 243 13.54 1.68 -11.01
CA SER A 243 14.27 2.36 -9.94
C SER A 243 13.27 3.19 -9.17
N ALA A 244 13.35 3.17 -7.85
CA ALA A 244 12.53 4.03 -7.02
C ALA A 244 13.35 4.74 -5.96
N ARG A 245 12.78 5.81 -5.42
CA ARG A 245 13.34 6.55 -4.30
C ARG A 245 12.23 7.04 -3.38
N LEU A 246 12.50 7.03 -2.10
CA LEU A 246 11.66 7.70 -1.13
C LEU A 246 12.29 9.05 -0.84
N VAL A 247 11.50 10.10 -0.98
CA VAL A 247 11.94 11.48 -0.72
C VAL A 247 11.11 12.08 0.41
N MET A 248 11.70 13.02 1.14
CA MET A 248 11.07 13.69 2.26
C MET A 248 11.04 15.19 2.03
N THR A 249 9.89 15.82 2.22
CA THR A 249 9.76 17.28 2.13
C THR A 249 10.50 17.97 3.27
N ALA A 250 10.89 19.24 3.04
CA ALA A 250 11.37 20.08 4.13
C ALA A 250 10.30 20.25 5.21
N HIS A 251 10.75 20.51 6.43
CA HIS A 251 9.86 20.85 7.53
C HIS A 251 9.01 22.07 7.16
N ASP A 252 7.74 22.08 7.54
CA ASP A 252 6.77 23.14 7.22
C ASP A 252 6.42 23.35 5.74
N ALA A 253 6.99 22.59 4.81
CA ALA A 253 6.74 22.76 3.37
C ALA A 253 5.23 22.74 3.05
N LEU A 254 4.50 21.74 3.55
CA LEU A 254 3.05 21.62 3.35
C LEU A 254 2.25 22.67 4.15
N ARG A 255 2.72 23.04 5.33
CA ARG A 255 2.03 24.01 6.19
C ARG A 255 2.12 25.43 5.62
N SER A 256 3.27 25.79 5.05
CA SER A 256 3.53 27.12 4.47
C SER A 256 3.14 27.24 2.99
N ALA A 257 2.76 26.14 2.33
CA ALA A 257 2.43 26.13 0.91
C ALA A 257 1.29 27.11 0.58
N ARG A 258 1.45 27.80 -0.54
CA ARG A 258 0.48 28.74 -1.13
C ARG A 258 0.23 28.34 -2.57
N GLU A 259 -0.83 28.85 -3.15
CA GLU A 259 -1.15 28.63 -4.56
C GLU A 259 0.07 28.84 -5.45
N GLY A 260 0.31 27.89 -6.35
CA GLY A 260 1.44 27.89 -7.28
C GLY A 260 2.79 27.52 -6.66
N ALA A 261 2.86 27.19 -5.35
CA ALA A 261 4.12 26.76 -4.72
C ALA A 261 4.64 25.48 -5.36
N VAL A 262 5.95 25.39 -5.53
CA VAL A 262 6.65 24.19 -5.99
C VAL A 262 7.23 23.48 -4.79
N LEU A 263 6.74 22.28 -4.54
CA LEU A 263 7.24 21.37 -3.51
C LEU A 263 8.25 20.39 -4.11
N ARG A 264 9.19 19.97 -3.30
CA ARG A 264 10.20 18.94 -3.63
C ARG A 264 10.65 18.25 -2.36
N GLY A 265 11.31 17.10 -2.50
CA GLY A 265 11.87 16.37 -1.37
C GLY A 265 13.33 16.02 -1.56
N GLU A 266 14.01 15.76 -0.45
CA GLU A 266 15.36 15.19 -0.42
C GLU A 266 15.28 13.66 -0.38
N THR A 267 16.14 12.98 -1.11
CA THR A 267 16.18 11.51 -1.14
C THR A 267 16.68 10.98 0.21
N ILE A 268 15.88 10.14 0.84
CA ILE A 268 16.22 9.46 2.10
C ILE A 268 16.41 7.96 1.95
N LEU A 269 15.96 7.37 0.83
CA LEU A 269 16.14 5.96 0.49
C LEU A 269 16.17 5.79 -1.03
N LEU A 270 17.06 4.92 -1.50
CA LEU A 270 17.11 4.46 -2.89
C LEU A 270 16.73 2.97 -2.96
N LEU A 271 15.94 2.63 -3.97
CA LEU A 271 15.37 1.30 -4.22
C LEU A 271 15.66 0.94 -5.70
N ASN A 272 16.95 0.80 -6.03
CA ASN A 272 17.36 0.70 -7.43
C ASN A 272 18.33 -0.44 -7.72
N ASP A 273 18.65 -1.29 -6.78
CA ASP A 273 19.48 -2.50 -6.86
C ASP A 273 19.99 -2.86 -5.46
N ALA A 274 20.86 -3.88 -5.37
CA ALA A 274 21.48 -4.23 -4.10
C ALA A 274 21.97 -2.98 -3.33
N PRO A 275 21.68 -2.90 -2.04
CA PRO A 275 21.16 -3.99 -1.21
C PRO A 275 19.65 -4.12 -1.14
N LEU A 276 18.87 -3.21 -1.73
CA LEU A 276 17.40 -3.28 -1.77
C LEU A 276 16.90 -3.70 -3.16
N PRO A 277 15.80 -4.49 -3.23
CA PRO A 277 15.31 -4.98 -4.51
C PRO A 277 14.80 -3.83 -5.41
N SER A 278 15.17 -3.93 -6.69
CA SER A 278 14.62 -3.12 -7.78
C SER A 278 13.30 -3.74 -8.21
N GLU A 279 12.19 -3.19 -7.74
CA GLU A 279 10.83 -3.64 -8.05
C GLU A 279 9.97 -2.44 -8.45
N ASN A 280 8.74 -2.73 -8.87
CA ASN A 280 7.73 -1.71 -9.15
C ASN A 280 7.14 -1.17 -7.84
N TRP A 281 7.82 -0.24 -7.18
CA TRP A 281 7.39 0.35 -5.90
C TRP A 281 6.26 1.34 -6.13
N GLU A 282 5.07 1.02 -5.58
CA GLU A 282 3.82 1.73 -5.84
C GLU A 282 3.26 2.48 -4.65
N ALA A 283 3.46 1.97 -3.42
CA ALA A 283 2.76 2.56 -2.30
C ALA A 283 3.63 2.71 -1.04
N VAL A 284 3.33 3.74 -0.24
CA VAL A 284 3.97 4.05 1.04
C VAL A 284 2.95 4.32 2.14
N ALA A 285 3.13 3.72 3.31
CA ALA A 285 2.32 4.00 4.49
C ALA A 285 3.19 4.37 5.68
N VAL A 286 2.66 5.25 6.53
CA VAL A 286 3.26 5.62 7.81
C VAL A 286 2.25 5.32 8.92
N THR A 287 2.71 4.69 10.01
CA THR A 287 1.90 4.46 11.19
C THR A 287 2.71 4.63 12.48
N ARG A 288 2.02 4.75 13.60
CA ARG A 288 2.63 4.69 14.93
C ARG A 288 2.28 3.38 15.62
N LEU A 289 3.31 2.72 16.15
CA LEU A 289 3.18 1.53 16.99
C LEU A 289 3.85 1.86 18.34
N GLY A 290 3.07 2.21 19.35
CA GLY A 290 3.59 2.80 20.59
C GLY A 290 4.40 4.07 20.29
N ASP A 291 5.65 4.10 20.74
CA ASP A 291 6.57 5.22 20.51
C ASP A 291 7.32 5.14 19.17
N GLN A 292 7.20 4.03 18.45
CA GLN A 292 7.85 3.86 17.15
C GLN A 292 6.98 4.39 16.01
N THR A 293 7.59 5.11 15.08
CA THR A 293 6.98 5.39 13.78
C THR A 293 7.49 4.35 12.79
N LEU A 294 6.56 3.64 12.14
CA LEU A 294 6.85 2.64 11.12
C LEU A 294 6.55 3.21 9.74
N VAL A 295 7.38 2.86 8.77
CA VAL A 295 7.20 3.16 7.34
C VAL A 295 7.16 1.84 6.60
N ALA A 296 6.08 1.60 5.85
CA ALA A 296 5.91 0.44 5.00
C ALA A 296 5.92 0.85 3.53
N LEU A 297 6.61 0.11 2.69
CA LEU A 297 6.61 0.25 1.23
C LEU A 297 6.03 -1.03 0.62
N ILE A 298 5.23 -0.87 -0.44
CA ILE A 298 4.67 -1.98 -1.21
C ILE A 298 5.12 -1.88 -2.65
N SER A 299 5.54 -3.01 -3.23
CA SER A 299 5.72 -3.15 -4.68
C SER A 299 4.61 -3.99 -5.30
N ASP A 300 4.31 -3.69 -6.54
CA ASP A 300 3.44 -4.48 -7.39
C ASP A 300 4.23 -5.42 -8.31
N ASP A 301 3.67 -6.59 -8.61
CA ASP A 301 4.29 -7.57 -9.50
C ASP A 301 3.90 -7.40 -10.98
N ASN A 302 2.99 -6.48 -11.30
CA ASN A 302 2.47 -6.27 -12.66
C ASN A 302 2.02 -7.57 -13.36
N GLU A 303 1.62 -8.62 -12.59
CA GLU A 303 1.40 -9.98 -13.09
C GLU A 303 2.60 -10.57 -13.87
N SER A 304 3.78 -10.04 -13.66
CA SER A 304 5.02 -10.48 -14.30
C SER A 304 5.73 -11.51 -13.44
N VAL A 305 6.05 -12.65 -14.01
CA VAL A 305 6.88 -13.67 -13.33
C VAL A 305 8.29 -13.18 -12.96
N LEU A 306 8.69 -12.02 -13.48
CA LEU A 306 9.98 -11.39 -13.21
C LEU A 306 9.92 -10.37 -12.08
N GLN A 307 8.73 -10.03 -11.57
CA GLN A 307 8.51 -9.05 -10.51
C GLN A 307 7.83 -9.71 -9.30
N ARG A 308 7.94 -9.09 -8.15
CA ARG A 308 7.39 -9.60 -6.90
C ARG A 308 6.58 -8.55 -6.19
N SER A 309 5.46 -8.96 -5.63
CA SER A 309 4.76 -8.15 -4.64
C SER A 309 5.52 -8.27 -3.31
N LEU A 310 6.14 -7.19 -2.88
CA LEU A 310 6.92 -7.12 -1.66
C LEU A 310 6.33 -6.10 -0.68
N LEU A 311 6.52 -6.35 0.60
CA LEU A 311 6.40 -5.34 1.65
C LEU A 311 7.77 -5.16 2.30
N LEU A 312 8.27 -3.92 2.37
CA LEU A 312 9.42 -3.57 3.21
C LEU A 312 8.94 -2.77 4.41
N LEU A 313 9.49 -3.08 5.58
CA LEU A 313 9.15 -2.38 6.83
C LEU A 313 10.39 -1.72 7.41
N PHE A 314 10.22 -0.46 7.82
CA PHE A 314 11.27 0.35 8.43
C PHE A 314 10.76 1.02 9.70
N ALA A 315 11.68 1.28 10.64
CA ALA A 315 11.45 2.22 11.74
C ALA A 315 12.08 3.57 11.40
N TRP A 316 11.31 4.63 11.62
CA TRP A 316 11.78 6.01 11.49
C TRP A 316 12.66 6.40 12.67
N ARG A 317 13.83 6.99 12.42
CA ARG A 317 14.83 7.40 13.43
C ARG A 317 14.84 8.90 13.74
N GLY A 318 14.05 9.69 12.99
CA GLY A 318 14.21 11.14 13.04
C GLY A 318 13.12 11.93 13.68
#